data_c5a6c063fbf9a5b276f291b71464a96b
#
_entry.id   c5a6c063fbf9a5b276f291b71464a96b
#
_cell.length_a   1.000
_cell.length_b   1.000
_cell.length_c   1.000
_cell.angle_alpha   90.00
_cell.angle_beta   90.00
_cell.angle_gamma   90.00
#
_symmetry.space_group_name_H-M   'P 1'
#
loop_
_entity.id
_entity.type
_entity.pdbx_description
1 polymer ?
#
loop_
_entity_poly.entity_id
_entity_poly.type
_entity_poly.pdbx_seq_one_letter_code
_entity_poly.pdbx_strand_id
1 'polypeptide(L)'
;CDTPRGLEKFHAALDSIEKGERKRPLTVLHLGDSHIALDNFTRGLRSRWTEAYGDAGRGLMPGVPFRYYAPDGFDVGMKGTWEIESSLHAHASGIFGIQGFRADGEDRRAVMSLRSYAPVSRVVVDVYGTPYSGAILLKLGDAASLKLQTRREVPGFVQLNVPAASVHEIRLMPAGTGPVHILGWSFLSSASPGVRYDSFGIVAATASITSRWDKATVMHQISAMKPDLVILGYGTNEGFDNGLDLDRYSKLVSGFADKIVQAAPHASIGRVILFLIFQK
;
A
#
# COMPACT_ATOMS: atom_id res chain seq x y z
N CYS A 1 11.71 16.02 9.26
CA CYS A 1 12.71 16.48 8.27
C CYS A 1 13.86 17.09 9.05
N ASP A 2 15.04 16.48 8.94
CA ASP A 2 16.22 16.96 9.69
C ASP A 2 16.85 18.19 9.02
N THR A 3 16.33 18.61 7.86
CA THR A 3 16.78 19.82 7.18
C THR A 3 15.60 20.54 6.51
N PRO A 4 15.62 21.89 6.42
CA PRO A 4 14.62 22.67 5.66
C PRO A 4 14.52 22.23 4.19
N ARG A 5 15.57 21.64 3.63
CA ARG A 5 15.64 21.15 2.24
C ARG A 5 15.05 19.75 2.03
N GLY A 6 14.67 19.04 3.10
CA GLY A 6 14.19 17.67 3.00
C GLY A 6 12.90 17.49 2.17
N LEU A 7 12.12 18.55 1.97
CA LEU A 7 10.85 18.53 1.23
C LEU A 7 10.89 19.32 -0.09
N GLU A 8 12.06 19.83 -0.51
CA GLU A 8 12.16 20.66 -1.74
C GLU A 8 11.60 19.97 -2.98
N LYS A 9 11.91 18.68 -3.17
CA LYS A 9 11.41 17.89 -4.30
C LYS A 9 9.89 17.76 -4.26
N PHE A 10 9.33 17.56 -3.07
CA PHE A 10 7.90 17.46 -2.87
C PHE A 10 7.20 18.80 -3.10
N HIS A 11 7.75 19.90 -2.62
CA HIS A 11 7.23 21.24 -2.90
C HIS A 11 7.26 21.55 -4.41
N ALA A 12 8.35 21.24 -5.09
CA ALA A 12 8.43 21.39 -6.54
C ALA A 12 7.37 20.54 -7.28
N ALA A 13 7.05 19.36 -6.75
CA ALA A 13 5.98 18.53 -7.30
C ALA A 13 4.58 19.13 -7.06
N LEU A 14 4.33 19.77 -5.91
CA LEU A 14 3.09 20.53 -5.65
C LEU A 14 2.97 21.73 -6.59
N ASP A 15 4.02 22.53 -6.69
CA ASP A 15 4.05 23.70 -7.60
C ASP A 15 3.73 23.30 -9.05
N SER A 16 4.19 22.12 -9.49
CA SER A 16 3.90 21.61 -10.85
C SER A 16 2.41 21.25 -11.07
N ILE A 17 1.68 20.89 -10.01
CA ILE A 17 0.21 20.73 -10.08
C ILE A 17 -0.44 22.11 -10.23
N GLU A 18 -0.10 23.05 -9.36
CA GLU A 18 -0.68 24.39 -9.36
C GLU A 18 -0.47 25.13 -10.69
N LYS A 19 0.67 24.90 -11.33
CA LYS A 19 0.99 25.44 -12.65
C LYS A 19 0.35 24.66 -13.82
N GLY A 20 -0.35 23.54 -13.54
CA GLY A 20 -0.92 22.70 -14.59
C GLY A 20 0.09 21.94 -15.46
N GLU A 21 1.34 21.88 -15.05
CA GLU A 21 2.47 21.24 -15.79
C GLU A 21 2.52 19.72 -15.55
N ARG A 22 1.92 19.27 -14.43
CA ARG A 22 2.02 17.88 -14.02
C ARG A 22 1.03 17.00 -14.79
N LYS A 23 1.55 15.84 -15.27
CA LYS A 23 0.76 14.88 -16.08
C LYS A 23 0.51 13.54 -15.40
N ARG A 24 1.05 13.35 -14.20
CA ARG A 24 0.81 12.15 -13.38
C ARG A 24 0.31 12.58 -11.99
N PRO A 25 -0.40 11.73 -11.26
CA PRO A 25 -0.78 12.04 -9.88
C PRO A 25 0.44 12.39 -9.02
N LEU A 26 0.26 13.32 -8.08
CA LEU A 26 1.16 13.48 -6.96
C LEU A 26 0.88 12.34 -5.98
N THR A 27 1.89 11.52 -5.74
CA THR A 27 1.73 10.31 -4.94
C THR A 27 2.41 10.46 -3.60
N VAL A 28 1.65 10.28 -2.52
CA VAL A 28 2.14 10.20 -1.15
C VAL A 28 2.01 8.77 -0.67
N LEU A 29 3.09 8.20 -0.16
CA LEU A 29 3.10 6.90 0.50
C LEU A 29 3.30 7.10 2.00
N HIS A 30 2.30 6.79 2.81
CA HIS A 30 2.35 6.91 4.27
C HIS A 30 2.28 5.53 4.91
N LEU A 31 3.40 5.07 5.45
CA LEU A 31 3.54 3.78 6.13
C LEU A 31 3.68 3.98 7.64
N GLY A 32 3.11 3.10 8.43
CA GLY A 32 3.23 3.22 9.89
C GLY A 32 2.52 2.13 10.69
N ASP A 33 2.17 2.50 11.90
CA ASP A 33 1.54 1.65 12.90
C ASP A 33 0.00 1.77 12.91
N SER A 34 -0.63 1.56 14.07
CA SER A 34 -2.08 1.63 14.26
C SER A 34 -2.70 3.00 13.95
N HIS A 35 -1.96 4.09 14.12
CA HIS A 35 -2.45 5.43 13.80
C HIS A 35 -2.71 5.60 12.31
N ILE A 36 -1.95 4.90 11.48
CA ILE A 36 -2.10 4.91 10.04
C ILE A 36 -3.12 3.85 9.60
N ALA A 37 -3.17 2.69 10.28
CA ALA A 37 -4.06 1.58 9.94
C ALA A 37 -5.54 1.93 10.06
N LEU A 38 -5.93 2.73 11.06
CA LEU A 38 -7.32 3.07 11.36
C LEU A 38 -7.94 4.09 10.39
N ASP A 39 -7.17 4.64 9.49
CA ASP A 39 -7.55 5.67 8.50
C ASP A 39 -8.19 6.97 9.05
N ASN A 40 -8.34 7.11 10.35
CA ASN A 40 -8.92 8.32 10.97
C ASN A 40 -8.04 9.55 10.75
N PHE A 41 -6.74 9.41 11.01
CA PHE A 41 -5.77 10.48 10.82
C PHE A 41 -5.47 10.72 9.33
N THR A 42 -5.21 9.66 8.60
CA THR A 42 -4.83 9.71 7.18
C THR A 42 -5.98 10.15 6.28
N ARG A 43 -7.22 9.83 6.65
CA ARG A 43 -8.42 10.34 5.99
C ARG A 43 -8.46 11.86 6.00
N GLY A 44 -8.23 12.50 7.15
CA GLY A 44 -8.24 13.96 7.26
C GLY A 44 -7.16 14.63 6.39
N LEU A 45 -5.98 14.05 6.31
CA LEU A 45 -4.92 14.53 5.43
C LEU A 45 -5.29 14.31 3.96
N ARG A 46 -5.73 13.13 3.59
CA ARG A 46 -6.14 12.78 2.23
C ARG A 46 -7.24 13.71 1.73
N SER A 47 -8.31 13.91 2.52
CA SER A 47 -9.43 14.76 2.12
C SER A 47 -9.00 16.19 1.82
N ARG A 48 -8.15 16.79 2.67
CA ARG A 48 -7.64 18.15 2.44
C ARG A 48 -6.82 18.27 1.17
N TRP A 49 -6.01 17.25 0.88
CA TRP A 49 -5.14 17.28 -0.30
C TRP A 49 -5.92 16.99 -1.59
N THR A 50 -6.88 16.07 -1.54
CA THR A 50 -7.73 15.80 -2.70
C THR A 50 -8.71 16.94 -2.99
N GLU A 51 -9.17 17.64 -1.95
CA GLU A 51 -9.98 18.86 -2.09
C GLU A 51 -9.17 20.00 -2.75
N ALA A 52 -7.91 20.18 -2.36
CA ALA A 52 -7.06 21.24 -2.88
C ALA A 52 -6.55 20.98 -4.30
N TYR A 53 -6.22 19.73 -4.62
CA TYR A 53 -5.45 19.37 -5.83
C TYR A 53 -6.15 18.34 -6.74
N GLY A 54 -7.34 17.86 -6.39
CA GLY A 54 -8.07 16.82 -7.11
C GLY A 54 -7.76 15.41 -6.60
N ASP A 55 -8.68 14.47 -6.84
CA ASP A 55 -8.63 13.08 -6.36
C ASP A 55 -8.17 12.14 -7.49
N ALA A 56 -6.99 11.56 -7.35
CA ALA A 56 -6.45 10.56 -8.27
C ALA A 56 -6.73 9.11 -7.81
N GLY A 57 -7.60 8.93 -6.83
CA GLY A 57 -8.02 7.64 -6.30
C GLY A 57 -7.38 7.27 -4.96
N ARG A 58 -7.94 6.23 -4.33
CA ARG A 58 -7.53 5.77 -3.00
C ARG A 58 -6.09 5.24 -2.95
N GLY A 59 -5.62 4.73 -4.08
CA GLY A 59 -4.32 4.09 -4.16
C GLY A 59 -4.28 2.72 -3.50
N LEU A 60 -3.14 2.40 -2.88
CA LEU A 60 -2.84 1.08 -2.35
C LEU A 60 -3.71 0.74 -1.12
N MET A 61 -4.30 -0.44 -1.17
CA MET A 61 -5.08 -1.05 -0.10
C MET A 61 -4.58 -2.47 0.14
N PRO A 62 -4.68 -3.00 1.38
CA PRO A 62 -4.33 -4.39 1.65
C PRO A 62 -5.21 -5.34 0.85
N GLY A 63 -4.65 -6.48 0.48
CA GLY A 63 -5.39 -7.57 -0.13
C GLY A 63 -6.34 -8.27 0.84
N VAL A 64 -6.29 -7.94 2.13
CA VAL A 64 -7.08 -8.59 3.18
C VAL A 64 -7.78 -7.56 4.04
N PRO A 65 -9.07 -7.76 4.37
CA PRO A 65 -9.70 -7.05 5.46
C PRO A 65 -9.13 -7.56 6.78
N PHE A 66 -8.70 -6.67 7.64
CA PHE A 66 -8.24 -7.01 8.99
C PHE A 66 -9.00 -6.21 10.05
N ARG A 67 -8.96 -6.69 11.28
CA ARG A 67 -9.64 -6.03 12.38
C ARG A 67 -9.17 -4.57 12.51
N TYR A 68 -10.12 -3.65 12.68
CA TYR A 68 -9.91 -2.21 12.74
C TYR A 68 -9.53 -1.53 11.41
N TYR A 69 -9.47 -2.25 10.31
CA TYR A 69 -9.28 -1.64 9.01
C TYR A 69 -10.64 -1.26 8.40
N ALA A 70 -10.92 0.02 8.36
CA ALA A 70 -12.14 0.57 7.77
C ALA A 70 -11.76 1.71 6.82
N PRO A 71 -11.40 1.40 5.58
CA PRO A 71 -10.98 2.43 4.62
C PRO A 71 -12.17 3.32 4.27
N ASP A 72 -11.96 4.63 4.32
CA ASP A 72 -12.99 5.59 3.98
C ASP A 72 -13.37 5.49 2.49
N GLY A 73 -14.69 5.50 2.20
CA GLY A 73 -15.22 5.42 0.85
C GLY A 73 -15.24 4.03 0.20
N PHE A 74 -14.95 2.96 0.99
CA PHE A 74 -14.90 1.59 0.48
C PHE A 74 -15.49 0.57 1.47
N ASP A 75 -16.24 -0.39 0.93
CA ASP A 75 -16.58 -1.62 1.64
C ASP A 75 -15.66 -2.74 1.14
N VAL A 76 -14.97 -3.39 2.05
CA VAL A 76 -14.06 -4.50 1.73
C VAL A 76 -14.59 -5.80 2.32
N GLY A 77 -14.44 -6.90 1.59
CA GLY A 77 -14.89 -8.21 2.03
C GLY A 77 -14.02 -9.34 1.52
N MET A 78 -14.05 -10.44 2.25
CA MET A 78 -13.36 -11.68 1.89
C MET A 78 -14.24 -12.87 2.24
N LYS A 79 -14.35 -13.82 1.32
CA LYS A 79 -15.12 -15.07 1.48
C LYS A 79 -14.32 -16.25 0.97
N GLY A 80 -14.68 -17.44 1.42
CA GLY A 80 -13.99 -18.67 1.05
C GLY A 80 -12.66 -18.84 1.78
N THR A 81 -11.82 -19.77 1.29
CA THR A 81 -10.56 -20.13 1.93
C THR A 81 -9.41 -19.30 1.40
N TRP A 82 -8.86 -18.47 2.27
CA TRP A 82 -7.64 -17.73 2.08
C TRP A 82 -6.71 -17.99 3.26
N GLU A 83 -5.47 -18.29 2.99
CA GLU A 83 -4.42 -18.32 4.01
C GLU A 83 -3.82 -16.91 4.10
N ILE A 84 -3.90 -16.30 5.29
CA ILE A 84 -3.47 -14.93 5.50
C ILE A 84 -2.24 -14.92 6.38
N GLU A 85 -1.13 -14.46 5.80
CA GLU A 85 0.13 -14.26 6.48
C GLU A 85 0.36 -12.79 6.79
N SER A 86 0.92 -12.52 7.96
CA SER A 86 1.29 -11.16 8.40
C SER A 86 2.74 -11.13 8.86
N SER A 87 3.50 -10.18 8.36
CA SER A 87 4.88 -9.94 8.80
C SER A 87 4.99 -9.46 10.26
N LEU A 88 3.85 -9.16 10.91
CA LEU A 88 3.80 -8.88 12.35
C LEU A 88 4.18 -10.12 13.18
N HIS A 89 3.82 -11.32 12.70
CA HIS A 89 4.09 -12.56 13.41
C HIS A 89 5.56 -12.97 13.28
N ALA A 90 6.21 -13.29 14.40
CA ALA A 90 7.65 -13.61 14.42
C ALA A 90 8.02 -14.84 13.59
N HIS A 91 7.07 -15.77 13.43
CA HIS A 91 7.24 -17.03 12.70
C HIS A 91 6.61 -17.02 11.31
N ALA A 92 6.13 -15.84 10.85
CA ALA A 92 5.56 -15.74 9.52
C ALA A 92 6.60 -16.10 8.46
N SER A 93 6.25 -17.06 7.62
CA SER A 93 7.06 -17.51 6.50
C SER A 93 6.53 -16.93 5.21
N GLY A 94 7.39 -16.40 4.39
CA GLY A 94 6.98 -15.97 3.07
C GLY A 94 7.47 -14.59 2.68
N ILE A 95 7.04 -14.19 1.49
CA ILE A 95 7.43 -12.92 0.90
C ILE A 95 6.37 -11.87 1.24
N PHE A 96 6.81 -10.77 1.83
CA PHE A 96 5.96 -9.62 2.14
C PHE A 96 6.43 -8.40 1.36
N GLY A 97 5.46 -7.66 0.81
CA GLY A 97 5.67 -6.31 0.28
C GLY A 97 5.48 -5.24 1.36
N ILE A 98 5.35 -3.98 0.92
CA ILE A 98 5.23 -2.79 1.80
C ILE A 98 3.99 -2.79 2.70
N GLN A 99 3.02 -3.63 2.43
CA GLN A 99 1.83 -3.77 3.27
C GLN A 99 2.02 -4.78 4.40
N GLY A 100 3.07 -5.62 4.33
CA GLY A 100 3.37 -6.62 5.35
C GLY A 100 2.32 -7.72 5.52
N PHE A 101 1.35 -7.81 4.61
CA PHE A 101 0.37 -8.90 4.51
C PHE A 101 0.51 -9.61 3.17
N ARG A 102 0.13 -10.90 3.17
CA ARG A 102 -0.05 -11.71 1.97
C ARG A 102 -1.28 -12.58 2.15
N ALA A 103 -2.10 -12.68 1.11
CA ALA A 103 -3.21 -13.61 1.06
C ALA A 103 -2.95 -14.66 -0.02
N ASP A 104 -2.91 -15.92 0.41
CA ASP A 104 -2.72 -17.06 -0.46
C ASP A 104 -4.05 -17.77 -0.70
N GLY A 105 -4.39 -18.03 -1.96
CA GLY A 105 -5.62 -18.68 -2.34
C GLY A 105 -5.45 -19.55 -3.58
N GLU A 106 -6.28 -20.60 -3.68
CA GLU A 106 -6.28 -21.49 -4.85
C GLU A 106 -7.70 -21.84 -5.30
N ASP A 107 -8.63 -21.92 -4.35
CA ASP A 107 -10.02 -22.28 -4.62
C ASP A 107 -10.77 -21.13 -5.31
N ARG A 108 -11.46 -21.44 -6.42
CA ARG A 108 -12.32 -20.49 -7.16
C ARG A 108 -13.45 -19.88 -6.34
N ARG A 109 -13.83 -20.50 -5.22
CA ARG A 109 -14.84 -20.01 -4.28
C ARG A 109 -14.28 -18.95 -3.33
N ALA A 110 -12.97 -18.81 -3.26
CA ALA A 110 -12.33 -17.75 -2.51
C ALA A 110 -12.49 -16.42 -3.26
N VAL A 111 -13.04 -15.41 -2.60
CA VAL A 111 -13.37 -14.12 -3.21
C VAL A 111 -12.89 -12.98 -2.30
N MET A 112 -12.08 -12.09 -2.82
CA MET A 112 -11.88 -10.76 -2.28
C MET A 112 -12.83 -9.81 -3.02
N SER A 113 -13.56 -8.98 -2.30
CA SER A 113 -14.50 -8.01 -2.87
C SER A 113 -14.23 -6.62 -2.35
N LEU A 114 -14.46 -5.65 -3.23
CA LEU A 114 -14.41 -4.25 -2.89
C LEU A 114 -15.58 -3.54 -3.57
N ARG A 115 -16.26 -2.70 -2.81
CA ARG A 115 -17.22 -1.72 -3.33
C ARG A 115 -16.69 -0.34 -3.03
N SER A 116 -16.50 0.46 -4.07
CA SER A 116 -16.08 1.86 -3.99
C SER A 116 -17.27 2.79 -4.09
N TYR A 117 -17.32 3.84 -3.26
CA TYR A 117 -18.38 4.85 -3.33
C TYR A 117 -18.12 5.84 -4.47
N ALA A 118 -16.85 6.06 -4.83
CA ALA A 118 -16.48 6.79 -6.04
C ALA A 118 -16.11 5.82 -7.17
N PRO A 119 -16.31 6.20 -8.45
CA PRO A 119 -15.97 5.33 -9.57
C PRO A 119 -14.46 5.08 -9.68
N VAL A 120 -14.10 3.84 -9.94
CA VAL A 120 -12.72 3.38 -10.17
C VAL A 120 -12.48 3.24 -11.67
N SER A 121 -11.43 3.86 -12.18
CA SER A 121 -11.06 3.82 -13.60
C SER A 121 -9.88 2.88 -13.88
N ARG A 122 -9.18 2.43 -12.83
CA ARG A 122 -8.05 1.51 -12.95
C ARG A 122 -7.87 0.70 -11.68
N VAL A 123 -7.69 -0.60 -11.84
CA VAL A 123 -7.34 -1.53 -10.77
C VAL A 123 -5.93 -2.04 -11.00
N VAL A 124 -5.09 -1.97 -9.98
CA VAL A 124 -3.74 -2.55 -9.99
C VAL A 124 -3.69 -3.62 -8.92
N VAL A 125 -3.27 -4.84 -9.27
CA VAL A 125 -3.12 -5.94 -8.32
C VAL A 125 -1.64 -6.29 -8.20
N ASP A 126 -1.12 -6.22 -6.99
CA ASP A 126 0.24 -6.60 -6.65
C ASP A 126 0.26 -8.05 -6.18
N VAL A 127 1.01 -8.90 -6.85
CA VAL A 127 1.13 -10.32 -6.54
C VAL A 127 2.60 -10.75 -6.50
N TYR A 128 2.87 -11.86 -5.81
CA TYR A 128 4.14 -12.55 -5.92
C TYR A 128 3.96 -13.78 -6.82
N GLY A 129 4.65 -13.78 -7.95
CA GLY A 129 4.58 -14.86 -8.92
C GLY A 129 5.69 -15.88 -8.69
N THR A 130 5.36 -17.16 -8.88
CA THR A 130 6.27 -18.32 -8.83
C THR A 130 6.04 -19.21 -10.07
N PRO A 131 6.92 -20.19 -10.34
CA PRO A 131 6.68 -21.16 -11.42
C PRO A 131 5.40 -21.99 -11.25
N TYR A 132 4.87 -22.07 -10.03
CA TYR A 132 3.67 -22.84 -9.69
C TYR A 132 2.42 -21.96 -9.57
N SER A 133 2.57 -20.65 -9.66
CA SER A 133 1.45 -19.73 -9.49
C SER A 133 0.41 -19.91 -10.59
N GLY A 134 -0.85 -19.89 -10.16
CA GLY A 134 -2.02 -19.92 -11.01
C GLY A 134 -2.35 -18.55 -11.61
N ALA A 135 -3.57 -18.42 -12.12
CA ALA A 135 -4.13 -17.16 -12.57
C ALA A 135 -5.16 -16.63 -11.57
N ILE A 136 -5.41 -15.31 -11.62
CA ILE A 136 -6.56 -14.69 -10.97
C ILE A 136 -7.65 -14.36 -11.98
N LEU A 137 -8.89 -14.35 -11.51
CA LEU A 137 -10.05 -13.80 -12.21
C LEU A 137 -10.38 -12.46 -11.57
N LEU A 138 -10.34 -11.40 -12.35
CA LEU A 138 -10.74 -10.07 -11.92
C LEU A 138 -12.06 -9.71 -12.60
N LYS A 139 -13.10 -9.47 -11.80
CA LYS A 139 -14.41 -9.02 -12.26
C LYS A 139 -14.60 -7.56 -11.92
N LEU A 140 -14.93 -6.74 -12.91
CA LEU A 140 -15.13 -5.32 -12.83
C LEU A 140 -16.61 -5.01 -13.12
N GLY A 141 -17.39 -4.68 -12.10
CA GLY A 141 -18.85 -4.49 -12.21
C GLY A 141 -19.52 -5.74 -12.79
N ASP A 142 -20.37 -5.53 -13.78
CA ASP A 142 -21.12 -6.62 -14.48
C ASP A 142 -20.36 -7.20 -15.68
N ALA A 143 -19.17 -6.70 -16.00
CA ALA A 143 -18.37 -7.19 -17.11
C ALA A 143 -17.95 -8.66 -16.90
N ALA A 144 -17.57 -9.32 -18.00
CA ALA A 144 -16.98 -10.67 -17.93
C ALA A 144 -15.66 -10.62 -17.14
N SER A 145 -15.38 -11.71 -16.42
CA SER A 145 -14.15 -11.82 -15.65
C SER A 145 -12.92 -11.87 -16.56
N LEU A 146 -11.93 -11.06 -16.25
CA LEU A 146 -10.63 -11.08 -16.91
C LEU A 146 -9.73 -12.11 -16.22
N LYS A 147 -9.14 -13.02 -17.00
CA LYS A 147 -8.15 -13.97 -16.49
C LYS A 147 -6.76 -13.39 -16.62
N LEU A 148 -6.08 -13.18 -15.50
CA LEU A 148 -4.76 -12.56 -15.41
C LEU A 148 -3.75 -13.58 -14.90
N GLN A 149 -2.64 -13.77 -15.61
CA GLN A 149 -1.58 -14.70 -15.23
C GLN A 149 -0.70 -14.09 -14.15
N THR A 150 -0.39 -14.89 -13.12
CA THR A 150 0.53 -14.49 -12.04
C THR A 150 1.83 -15.30 -12.07
N ARG A 151 1.89 -16.35 -12.87
CA ARG A 151 3.04 -17.24 -12.99
C ARG A 151 4.29 -16.52 -13.51
N ARG A 152 5.42 -16.84 -12.90
CA ARG A 152 6.76 -16.41 -13.35
C ARG A 152 7.74 -17.59 -13.30
N GLU A 153 8.63 -17.66 -14.27
CA GLU A 153 9.73 -18.66 -14.25
C GLU A 153 10.70 -18.39 -13.09
N VAL A 154 11.08 -17.12 -12.91
CA VAL A 154 11.87 -16.66 -11.77
C VAL A 154 10.91 -16.01 -10.78
N PRO A 155 10.83 -16.53 -9.53
CA PRO A 155 9.96 -15.97 -8.50
C PRO A 155 10.19 -14.48 -8.29
N GLY A 156 9.12 -13.70 -8.14
CA GLY A 156 9.23 -12.27 -7.91
C GLY A 156 7.92 -11.52 -8.00
N PHE A 157 8.02 -10.23 -7.75
CA PHE A 157 6.91 -9.29 -7.82
C PHE A 157 6.33 -9.18 -9.24
N VAL A 158 5.01 -9.17 -9.32
CA VAL A 158 4.23 -8.90 -10.55
C VAL A 158 3.19 -7.84 -10.25
N GLN A 159 3.09 -6.84 -11.07
CA GLN A 159 2.02 -5.86 -11.02
C GLN A 159 1.09 -6.03 -12.22
N LEU A 160 -0.17 -6.35 -11.92
CA LEU A 160 -1.23 -6.50 -12.93
C LEU A 160 -2.03 -5.20 -12.98
N ASN A 161 -1.99 -4.51 -14.12
CA ASN A 161 -2.58 -3.20 -14.32
C ASN A 161 -3.76 -3.29 -15.28
N VAL A 162 -4.98 -3.04 -14.79
CA VAL A 162 -6.22 -3.27 -15.53
C VAL A 162 -7.03 -1.98 -15.61
N PRO A 163 -7.25 -1.44 -16.82
CA PRO A 163 -8.22 -0.36 -17.01
C PRO A 163 -9.63 -0.80 -16.59
N ALA A 164 -10.36 0.10 -15.97
CA ALA A 164 -11.74 -0.11 -15.56
C ALA A 164 -12.62 1.01 -16.13
N ALA A 165 -13.82 0.65 -16.58
CA ALA A 165 -14.74 1.59 -17.19
C ALA A 165 -15.63 2.24 -16.14
N SER A 166 -15.03 2.98 -15.18
CA SER A 166 -15.77 3.72 -14.15
C SER A 166 -16.65 2.78 -13.28
N VAL A 167 -16.04 1.76 -12.69
CA VAL A 167 -16.76 0.73 -11.94
C VAL A 167 -16.78 1.02 -10.44
N HIS A 168 -17.79 0.51 -9.75
CA HIS A 168 -17.94 0.58 -8.29
C HIS A 168 -17.67 -0.75 -7.60
N GLU A 169 -17.88 -1.88 -8.26
CA GLU A 169 -17.69 -3.21 -7.67
C GLU A 169 -16.54 -3.94 -8.36
N ILE A 170 -15.65 -4.48 -7.55
CA ILE A 170 -14.48 -5.23 -8.00
C ILE A 170 -14.42 -6.52 -7.19
N ARG A 171 -14.23 -7.66 -7.89
CA ARG A 171 -14.03 -8.98 -7.26
C ARG A 171 -12.79 -9.63 -7.84
N LEU A 172 -11.98 -10.19 -6.95
CA LEU A 172 -10.78 -10.94 -7.29
C LEU A 172 -10.91 -12.36 -6.73
N MET A 173 -10.65 -13.36 -7.57
CA MET A 173 -10.75 -14.78 -7.23
C MET A 173 -9.57 -15.54 -7.83
N PRO A 174 -9.06 -16.59 -7.18
CA PRO A 174 -8.19 -17.56 -7.86
C PRO A 174 -8.91 -18.21 -9.04
N ALA A 175 -8.21 -18.51 -10.12
CA ALA A 175 -8.79 -19.20 -11.28
C ALA A 175 -8.84 -20.73 -11.11
N GLY A 176 -8.33 -21.28 -9.99
CA GLY A 176 -8.22 -22.72 -9.75
C GLY A 176 -7.21 -23.40 -10.68
N THR A 177 -6.13 -22.70 -11.03
CA THR A 177 -5.06 -23.19 -11.91
C THR A 177 -3.71 -23.24 -11.19
N GLY A 178 -3.71 -23.21 -9.88
CA GLY A 178 -2.58 -23.16 -8.96
C GLY A 178 -2.72 -22.02 -7.95
N PRO A 179 -1.85 -21.98 -6.94
CA PRO A 179 -1.90 -20.97 -5.89
C PRO A 179 -1.65 -19.56 -6.42
N VAL A 180 -2.28 -18.57 -5.79
CA VAL A 180 -2.03 -17.15 -6.04
C VAL A 180 -1.64 -16.47 -4.75
N HIS A 181 -0.69 -15.53 -4.82
CA HIS A 181 -0.14 -14.83 -3.67
C HIS A 181 -0.37 -13.33 -3.82
N ILE A 182 -1.45 -12.82 -3.20
CA ILE A 182 -1.86 -11.43 -3.31
C ILE A 182 -1.14 -10.61 -2.23
N LEU A 183 -0.39 -9.60 -2.64
CA LEU A 183 0.29 -8.66 -1.77
C LEU A 183 -0.54 -7.40 -1.48
N GLY A 184 -1.43 -7.04 -2.38
CA GLY A 184 -2.31 -5.91 -2.26
C GLY A 184 -2.94 -5.51 -3.59
N TRP A 185 -3.76 -4.49 -3.57
CA TRP A 185 -4.34 -3.89 -4.77
C TRP A 185 -4.48 -2.38 -4.63
N SER A 186 -4.59 -1.67 -5.75
CA SER A 186 -4.75 -0.22 -5.78
C SER A 186 -5.92 0.17 -6.66
N PHE A 187 -6.64 1.20 -6.25
CA PHE A 187 -7.82 1.74 -6.94
C PHE A 187 -7.56 3.19 -7.30
N LEU A 188 -7.56 3.46 -8.60
CA LEU A 188 -7.23 4.78 -9.14
C LEU A 188 -8.44 5.37 -9.85
N SER A 189 -8.58 6.69 -9.76
CA SER A 189 -9.56 7.45 -10.51
C SER A 189 -8.96 7.94 -11.85
N SER A 190 -9.81 8.45 -12.74
CA SER A 190 -9.36 9.05 -14.01
C SER A 190 -8.92 10.52 -13.84
N ALA A 191 -9.12 11.10 -12.66
CA ALA A 191 -8.71 12.47 -12.41
C ALA A 191 -7.18 12.58 -12.46
N SER A 192 -6.67 13.30 -13.44
CA SER A 192 -5.26 13.64 -13.57
C SER A 192 -5.16 15.09 -14.08
N PRO A 193 -4.33 15.91 -13.49
CA PRO A 193 -3.54 15.69 -12.29
C PRO A 193 -4.41 15.68 -11.03
N GLY A 194 -3.94 15.02 -9.97
CA GLY A 194 -4.59 14.96 -8.66
C GLY A 194 -3.64 14.36 -7.64
N VAL A 195 -4.09 14.21 -6.42
CA VAL A 195 -3.34 13.57 -5.34
C VAL A 195 -3.79 12.14 -5.17
N ARG A 196 -2.83 11.24 -5.12
CA ARG A 196 -2.96 9.86 -4.67
C ARG A 196 -2.31 9.74 -3.30
N TYR A 197 -3.10 9.47 -2.27
CA TYR A 197 -2.60 9.34 -0.90
C TYR A 197 -2.72 7.89 -0.43
N ASP A 198 -1.65 7.13 -0.64
CA ASP A 198 -1.53 5.73 -0.21
C ASP A 198 -1.15 5.70 1.27
N SER A 199 -2.07 5.33 2.14
CA SER A 199 -1.81 5.14 3.56
C SER A 199 -1.96 3.69 3.95
N PHE A 200 -0.96 3.15 4.63
CA PHE A 200 -1.01 1.80 5.14
C PHE A 200 -0.27 1.67 6.46
N GLY A 201 -0.95 1.10 7.45
CA GLY A 201 -0.39 0.83 8.76
C GLY A 201 -0.73 -0.57 9.24
N ILE A 202 0.04 -1.07 10.18
CA ILE A 202 -0.19 -2.36 10.84
C ILE A 202 -0.32 -2.11 12.34
N VAL A 203 -1.44 -2.53 12.92
CA VAL A 203 -1.70 -2.38 14.36
C VAL A 203 -0.59 -3.05 15.15
N ALA A 204 -0.07 -2.37 16.17
CA ALA A 204 1.04 -2.79 17.02
C ALA A 204 2.40 -2.96 16.31
N ALA A 205 2.55 -2.50 15.07
CA ALA A 205 3.84 -2.58 14.38
C ALA A 205 4.85 -1.59 14.94
N THR A 206 6.09 -2.04 15.01
CA THR A 206 7.29 -1.22 15.19
C THR A 206 8.05 -1.10 13.85
N ALA A 207 8.98 -0.17 13.73
CA ALA A 207 9.82 -0.05 12.53
C ALA A 207 10.57 -1.36 12.21
N SER A 208 10.77 -2.24 13.18
CA SER A 208 11.43 -3.54 12.99
C SER A 208 10.69 -4.44 11.99
N ILE A 209 9.39 -4.24 11.76
CA ILE A 209 8.60 -5.02 10.80
C ILE A 209 9.16 -4.90 9.38
N THR A 210 9.75 -3.74 9.03
CA THR A 210 10.33 -3.48 7.71
C THR A 210 11.52 -4.37 7.36
N SER A 211 12.17 -4.96 8.38
CA SER A 211 13.26 -5.91 8.19
C SER A 211 12.79 -7.30 7.74
N ARG A 212 11.49 -7.61 7.91
CA ARG A 212 10.85 -8.86 7.50
C ARG A 212 10.29 -8.81 6.09
N TRP A 213 10.26 -7.63 5.48
CA TRP A 213 9.75 -7.46 4.13
C TRP A 213 10.82 -7.83 3.10
N ASP A 214 10.39 -8.45 2.02
CA ASP A 214 11.30 -8.80 0.93
C ASP A 214 11.83 -7.56 0.24
N LYS A 215 13.15 -7.40 0.26
CA LYS A 215 13.80 -6.18 -0.26
C LYS A 215 13.46 -5.94 -1.73
N ALA A 216 13.51 -6.97 -2.57
CA ALA A 216 13.30 -6.83 -4.00
C ALA A 216 11.85 -6.45 -4.30
N THR A 217 10.89 -7.12 -3.66
CA THR A 217 9.46 -6.82 -3.78
C THR A 217 9.14 -5.40 -3.34
N VAL A 218 9.64 -4.98 -2.17
CA VAL A 218 9.41 -3.62 -1.65
C VAL A 218 9.98 -2.56 -2.59
N MET A 219 11.21 -2.75 -3.08
CA MET A 219 11.82 -1.81 -4.01
C MET A 219 11.05 -1.72 -5.33
N HIS A 220 10.58 -2.85 -5.87
CA HIS A 220 9.75 -2.86 -7.07
C HIS A 220 8.40 -2.16 -6.85
N GLN A 221 7.72 -2.41 -5.73
CA GLN A 221 6.46 -1.74 -5.40
C GLN A 221 6.65 -0.23 -5.30
N ILE A 222 7.63 0.24 -4.54
CA ILE A 222 7.92 1.67 -4.38
C ILE A 222 8.28 2.31 -5.73
N SER A 223 9.12 1.65 -6.52
CA SER A 223 9.49 2.14 -7.85
C SER A 223 8.29 2.24 -8.80
N ALA A 224 7.37 1.26 -8.77
CA ALA A 224 6.16 1.26 -9.58
C ALA A 224 5.16 2.34 -9.15
N MET A 225 5.06 2.62 -7.84
CA MET A 225 4.19 3.67 -7.30
C MET A 225 4.69 5.07 -7.63
N LYS A 226 6.00 5.26 -7.79
CA LYS A 226 6.67 6.55 -8.04
C LYS A 226 6.24 7.63 -7.05
N PRO A 227 6.38 7.41 -5.72
CA PRO A 227 5.95 8.38 -4.73
C PRO A 227 6.76 9.67 -4.84
N ASP A 228 6.12 10.82 -4.60
CA ASP A 228 6.77 12.12 -4.50
C ASP A 228 7.13 12.43 -3.04
N LEU A 229 6.35 11.86 -2.11
CA LEU A 229 6.62 11.93 -0.67
C LEU A 229 6.40 10.55 -0.06
N VAL A 230 7.33 10.12 0.78
CA VAL A 230 7.18 8.96 1.65
C VAL A 230 7.21 9.41 3.10
N ILE A 231 6.20 9.03 3.87
CA ILE A 231 6.09 9.31 5.30
C ILE A 231 6.21 8.00 6.06
N LEU A 232 7.11 7.97 7.04
CA LEU A 232 7.31 6.85 7.94
C LEU A 232 6.77 7.23 9.34
N GLY A 233 5.63 6.68 9.69
CA GLY A 233 4.90 6.92 10.95
C GLY A 233 5.08 5.77 11.94
N TYR A 234 6.31 5.52 12.37
CA TYR A 234 6.67 4.55 13.41
C TYR A 234 7.28 5.28 14.61
N GLY A 235 7.31 4.62 15.77
CA GLY A 235 7.93 5.13 16.99
C GLY A 235 7.00 5.10 18.20
N THR A 236 5.69 5.09 18.00
CA THR A 236 4.73 5.06 19.11
C THR A 236 4.84 3.75 19.91
N ASN A 237 4.87 2.61 19.23
CA ASN A 237 4.98 1.31 19.90
C ASN A 237 6.37 1.09 20.51
N GLU A 238 7.41 1.61 19.87
CA GLU A 238 8.76 1.63 20.42
C GLU A 238 8.84 2.44 21.72
N GLY A 239 8.08 3.54 21.82
CA GLY A 239 8.05 4.40 22.99
C GLY A 239 7.50 3.74 24.27
N PHE A 240 6.85 2.58 24.16
CA PHE A 240 6.41 1.76 25.31
C PHE A 240 7.47 0.75 25.76
N ASP A 241 8.57 0.58 25.03
CA ASP A 241 9.66 -0.30 25.40
C ASP A 241 10.74 0.45 26.18
N ASN A 242 10.78 0.26 27.50
CA ASN A 242 11.79 0.88 28.37
C ASN A 242 13.23 0.35 28.07
N GLY A 243 13.36 -0.75 27.37
CA GLY A 243 14.63 -1.34 26.96
C GLY A 243 15.02 -1.02 25.50
N LEU A 244 14.34 -0.06 24.85
CA LEU A 244 14.58 0.29 23.46
C LEU A 244 16.03 0.69 23.18
N ASP A 245 16.69 -0.09 22.33
CA ASP A 245 18.00 0.25 21.77
C ASP A 245 17.81 1.31 20.66
N LEU A 246 18.09 2.56 21.02
CA LEU A 246 17.93 3.71 20.13
C LEU A 246 18.85 3.65 18.89
N ASP A 247 20.06 3.08 19.03
CA ASP A 247 20.99 2.94 17.90
C ASP A 247 20.47 1.91 16.91
N ARG A 248 19.94 0.80 17.42
CA ARG A 248 19.31 -0.23 16.59
C ARG A 248 18.06 0.32 15.89
N TYR A 249 17.21 1.04 16.61
CA TYR A 249 16.02 1.69 16.05
C TYR A 249 16.41 2.67 14.92
N SER A 250 17.38 3.54 15.18
CA SER A 250 17.86 4.51 14.21
C SER A 250 18.41 3.83 12.95
N LYS A 251 19.20 2.76 13.10
CA LYS A 251 19.72 1.95 11.98
C LYS A 251 18.61 1.29 11.16
N LEU A 252 17.56 0.77 11.80
CA LEU A 252 16.41 0.18 11.11
C LEU A 252 15.67 1.21 10.27
N VAL A 253 15.33 2.34 10.85
CA VAL A 253 14.58 3.41 10.14
C VAL A 253 15.43 4.00 9.02
N SER A 254 16.72 4.27 9.26
CA SER A 254 17.61 4.80 8.24
C SER A 254 17.83 3.79 7.10
N GLY A 255 18.08 2.52 7.42
CA GLY A 255 18.24 1.48 6.41
C GLY A 255 16.98 1.24 5.56
N PHE A 256 15.78 1.49 6.10
CA PHE A 256 14.56 1.47 5.30
C PHE A 256 14.43 2.73 4.43
N ALA A 257 14.78 3.90 4.97
CA ALA A 257 14.83 5.14 4.20
C ALA A 257 15.81 5.05 3.02
N ASP A 258 16.96 4.43 3.21
CA ASP A 258 17.95 4.22 2.13
C ASP A 258 17.38 3.34 1.00
N LYS A 259 16.61 2.29 1.33
CA LYS A 259 15.90 1.48 0.31
C LYS A 259 14.89 2.33 -0.47
N ILE A 260 14.16 3.23 0.22
CA ILE A 260 13.21 4.13 -0.43
C ILE A 260 13.94 5.08 -1.38
N VAL A 261 15.06 5.68 -0.96
CA VAL A 261 15.87 6.56 -1.83
C VAL A 261 16.37 5.81 -3.06
N GLN A 262 16.79 4.56 -2.91
CA GLN A 262 17.23 3.73 -4.04
C GLN A 262 16.07 3.44 -5.02
N ALA A 263 14.87 3.13 -4.51
CA ALA A 263 13.70 2.79 -5.33
C ALA A 263 13.00 4.01 -5.94
N ALA A 264 13.06 5.17 -5.27
CA ALA A 264 12.41 6.42 -5.67
C ALA A 264 13.32 7.63 -5.37
N PRO A 265 14.40 7.84 -6.13
CA PRO A 265 15.40 8.89 -5.85
C PRO A 265 14.84 10.31 -6.00
N HIS A 266 13.69 10.46 -6.64
CA HIS A 266 12.97 11.74 -6.78
C HIS A 266 12.06 12.05 -5.59
N ALA A 267 11.78 11.09 -4.70
CA ALA A 267 10.90 11.29 -3.56
C ALA A 267 11.58 12.13 -2.45
N SER A 268 10.76 12.89 -1.74
CA SER A 268 11.10 13.41 -0.41
C SER A 268 10.71 12.37 0.66
N ILE A 269 11.46 12.32 1.77
CA ILE A 269 11.17 11.40 2.88
C ILE A 269 10.93 12.21 4.15
N GLY A 270 9.75 12.03 4.75
CA GLY A 270 9.38 12.55 6.06
C GLY A 270 9.33 11.45 7.11
N ARG A 271 9.77 11.74 8.33
CA ARG A 271 9.56 10.89 9.50
C ARG A 271 8.60 11.59 10.44
N VAL A 272 7.56 10.90 10.86
CA VAL A 272 6.57 11.42 11.82
C VAL A 272 6.47 10.42 12.96
N ILE A 273 6.69 10.88 14.17
CA ILE A 273 6.45 10.11 15.40
C ILE A 273 5.19 10.70 16.03
N LEU A 274 4.15 9.91 16.09
CA LEU A 274 2.89 10.29 16.74
C LEU A 274 2.95 9.87 18.20
N PHE A 275 3.21 10.80 19.12
CA PHE A 275 3.09 10.57 20.54
C PHE A 275 1.66 10.90 20.98
N LEU A 276 0.94 9.90 21.50
CA LEU A 276 -0.23 10.16 22.32
C LEU A 276 0.26 10.55 23.72
N ILE A 277 0.21 11.83 24.02
CA ILE A 277 0.41 12.31 25.40
C ILE A 277 -0.88 11.95 26.14
N PHE A 278 -0.88 10.83 26.83
CA PHE A 278 -1.89 10.59 27.87
C PHE A 278 -1.53 11.50 29.04
N GLN A 279 -2.23 12.64 29.16
CA GLN A 279 -2.27 13.33 30.45
C GLN A 279 -2.97 12.39 31.43
N LYS A 280 -2.23 12.00 32.50
CA LYS A 280 -2.78 11.29 33.65
C LYS A 280 -3.66 12.26 34.45
#